data_29100f6d25fb093c1e17404b8f475aa5
#
_entry.id   29100f6d25fb093c1e17404b8f475aa5
#
_cell.length_a   1.000
_cell.length_b   1.000
_cell.length_c   1.000
_cell.angle_alpha   90.00
_cell.angle_beta   90.00
_cell.angle_gamma   90.00
#
_symmetry.space_group_name_H-M   'P 1'
#
loop_
_entity.id
_entity.type
_entity.pdbx_description
1 polymer ?
#
loop_
_entity_poly.entity_id
_entity_poly.type
_entity_poly.pdbx_seq_one_letter_code
_entity_poly.pdbx_strand_id
1 'polypeptide(L)'
;MHKYFIISILLFSRFGYAQTISDSLDTLPPQQPNYTWKNLAKGINLIETDAPKRSILGDSKITILKIEPKYFDFQLYTATEYRKKKTVCEWADTFALNVVMNAGMYELTNGMINRGYMKTFNHYNNSKFNPAYKAMIAMHPKDSSNHAINILDLQCEAWEQVSNRYHTYAQGMRMIDCSGQPLGWNKRNQSCSMLVAALDNENNLYYIFSRSPYTHNQMISFMLDFPFELTNAIYLEGGPETSLYVCIGETVIEKLGSYVSDTYPTDANQTFWRLPNVIGIKAKP
;
A
#
# COMPACT_ATOMS: atom_id res chain seq x y z
N MET A 1 -29.18 -19.98 90.93
CA MET A 1 -28.56 -21.06 90.16
C MET A 1 -29.12 -20.98 88.77
N HIS A 2 -28.33 -20.36 87.87
CA HIS A 2 -28.67 -20.20 86.42
C HIS A 2 -27.82 -21.15 85.63
N LYS A 3 -28.46 -22.06 84.92
CA LYS A 3 -27.81 -22.97 83.98
C LYS A 3 -27.75 -22.28 82.62
N TYR A 4 -26.52 -22.04 82.11
CA TYR A 4 -26.32 -21.60 80.76
C TYR A 4 -26.21 -22.82 79.80
N PHE A 5 -27.09 -22.82 78.79
CA PHE A 5 -27.10 -23.79 77.72
C PHE A 5 -26.26 -23.22 76.60
N ILE A 6 -25.15 -23.88 76.27
CA ILE A 6 -24.30 -23.50 75.10
C ILE A 6 -24.78 -24.31 73.89
N ILE A 7 -25.34 -23.64 72.93
CA ILE A 7 -25.71 -24.23 71.64
C ILE A 7 -24.45 -24.07 70.70
N SER A 8 -23.79 -25.18 70.37
CA SER A 8 -22.76 -25.25 69.36
C SER A 8 -23.39 -25.27 67.96
N ILE A 9 -23.21 -24.20 67.21
CA ILE A 9 -23.58 -24.14 65.80
C ILE A 9 -22.41 -24.69 64.98
N LEU A 10 -22.59 -25.85 64.38
CA LEU A 10 -21.70 -26.44 63.41
C LEU A 10 -21.93 -25.76 62.05
N LEU A 11 -21.03 -24.88 61.66
CA LEU A 11 -20.96 -24.31 60.34
C LEU A 11 -20.31 -25.31 59.37
N PHE A 12 -21.13 -25.95 58.52
CA PHE A 12 -20.64 -26.69 57.36
C PHE A 12 -20.23 -25.71 56.28
N SER A 13 -18.94 -25.48 56.14
CA SER A 13 -18.36 -24.78 54.97
C SER A 13 -18.39 -25.73 53.78
N ARG A 14 -19.31 -25.49 52.85
CA ARG A 14 -19.24 -26.09 51.53
C ARG A 14 -18.13 -25.40 50.74
N PHE A 15 -16.99 -26.04 50.59
CA PHE A 15 -15.99 -25.69 49.58
C PHE A 15 -16.59 -26.03 48.21
N GLY A 16 -17.08 -25.03 47.50
CA GLY A 16 -17.38 -25.12 46.09
C GLY A 16 -16.05 -25.15 45.32
N TYR A 17 -15.74 -26.26 44.72
CA TYR A 17 -14.71 -26.33 43.69
C TYR A 17 -15.23 -25.51 42.49
N ALA A 18 -14.73 -24.28 42.33
CA ALA A 18 -14.81 -23.56 41.08
C ALA A 18 -13.85 -24.27 40.11
N GLN A 19 -14.41 -25.08 39.22
CA GLN A 19 -13.69 -25.56 38.03
C GLN A 19 -13.42 -24.32 37.16
N THR A 20 -12.20 -23.83 37.22
CA THR A 20 -11.68 -22.90 36.20
C THR A 20 -11.64 -23.67 34.88
N ILE A 21 -12.62 -23.43 34.03
CA ILE A 21 -12.52 -23.76 32.61
C ILE A 21 -11.42 -22.84 32.09
N SER A 22 -10.20 -23.35 31.97
CA SER A 22 -9.15 -22.74 31.19
C SER A 22 -9.62 -22.91 29.74
N ASP A 23 -10.20 -21.89 29.17
CA ASP A 23 -10.28 -21.75 27.71
C ASP A 23 -8.85 -21.73 27.20
N SER A 24 -8.32 -22.92 26.90
CA SER A 24 -7.23 -23.05 25.98
C SER A 24 -7.77 -22.65 24.61
N LEU A 25 -7.78 -21.36 24.32
CA LEU A 25 -7.73 -20.89 22.95
C LEU A 25 -6.49 -21.57 22.35
N ASP A 26 -6.74 -22.63 21.59
CA ASP A 26 -5.75 -23.22 20.68
C ASP A 26 -5.21 -22.06 19.81
N THR A 27 -4.12 -21.47 20.28
CA THR A 27 -3.31 -20.61 19.45
C THR A 27 -2.62 -21.54 18.47
N LEU A 28 -3.30 -21.79 17.35
CA LEU A 28 -2.61 -22.31 16.16
C LEU A 28 -1.35 -21.44 15.97
N PRO A 29 -0.18 -22.08 15.82
CA PRO A 29 1.05 -21.33 15.56
C PRO A 29 0.78 -20.41 14.38
N PRO A 30 1.26 -19.16 14.40
CA PRO A 30 1.05 -18.22 13.32
C PRO A 30 1.47 -18.90 12.03
N GLN A 31 0.51 -19.09 11.14
CA GLN A 31 0.75 -19.70 9.84
C GLN A 31 1.77 -18.80 9.13
N GLN A 32 2.96 -19.33 8.81
CA GLN A 32 3.95 -18.55 8.10
C GLN A 32 3.37 -18.11 6.75
N PRO A 33 3.46 -16.83 6.40
CA PRO A 33 2.93 -16.33 5.13
C PRO A 33 3.50 -17.14 3.96
N ASN A 34 2.64 -17.55 3.03
CA ASN A 34 3.09 -18.26 1.84
C ASN A 34 3.46 -17.26 0.75
N TYR A 35 4.75 -17.12 0.46
CA TYR A 35 5.26 -16.22 -0.58
C TYR A 35 5.54 -16.94 -1.91
N THR A 36 4.61 -17.76 -2.35
CA THR A 36 4.74 -18.46 -3.64
C THR A 36 4.35 -17.52 -4.79
N TRP A 37 5.31 -17.25 -5.67
CA TRP A 37 5.09 -16.42 -6.85
C TRP A 37 4.26 -17.13 -7.92
N LYS A 38 3.16 -16.51 -8.33
CA LYS A 38 2.42 -16.83 -9.55
C LYS A 38 2.99 -15.99 -10.68
N ASN A 39 3.59 -16.62 -11.69
CA ASN A 39 4.01 -15.90 -12.89
C ASN A 39 2.77 -15.54 -13.73
N LEU A 40 2.61 -14.27 -14.08
CA LEU A 40 1.54 -13.77 -14.92
C LEU A 40 2.01 -13.56 -16.36
N ALA A 41 3.23 -13.08 -16.54
CA ALA A 41 3.92 -12.91 -17.80
C ALA A 41 5.43 -12.77 -17.55
N LYS A 42 6.23 -12.71 -18.60
CA LYS A 42 7.66 -12.43 -18.50
C LYS A 42 7.87 -11.09 -17.76
N GLY A 43 8.52 -11.15 -16.60
CA GLY A 43 8.83 -9.98 -15.77
C GLY A 43 7.66 -9.46 -14.93
N ILE A 44 6.51 -10.16 -14.86
CA ILE A 44 5.43 -9.86 -13.90
C ILE A 44 5.07 -11.10 -13.09
N ASN A 45 5.18 -10.97 -11.79
CA ASN A 45 4.86 -12.02 -10.83
C ASN A 45 3.95 -11.48 -9.73
N LEU A 46 3.07 -12.33 -9.22
CA LEU A 46 2.08 -11.98 -8.20
C LEU A 46 2.20 -12.91 -6.99
N ILE A 47 2.08 -12.34 -5.80
CA ILE A 47 1.77 -13.06 -4.56
C ILE A 47 0.46 -12.52 -4.00
N GLU A 48 -0.38 -13.40 -3.48
CA GLU A 48 -1.44 -13.06 -2.56
C GLU A 48 -1.22 -13.87 -1.28
N THR A 49 -1.00 -13.19 -0.16
CA THR A 49 -0.66 -13.81 1.11
C THR A 49 -1.50 -13.24 2.23
N ASP A 50 -1.60 -13.98 3.34
CA ASP A 50 -2.19 -13.44 4.56
C ASP A 50 -1.28 -12.35 5.15
N ALA A 51 -1.89 -11.28 5.64
CA ALA A 51 -1.15 -10.27 6.36
C ALA A 51 -0.61 -10.85 7.69
N PRO A 52 0.60 -10.45 8.13
CA PRO A 52 1.19 -10.91 9.40
C PRO A 52 0.30 -10.66 10.62
N LYS A 53 -0.65 -9.75 10.51
CA LYS A 53 -1.65 -9.43 11.54
C LYS A 53 -3.03 -9.35 10.92
N ARG A 54 -4.02 -9.99 11.52
CA ARG A 54 -5.42 -9.84 11.11
C ARG A 54 -5.90 -8.41 11.30
N SER A 55 -6.63 -7.92 10.32
CA SER A 55 -7.33 -6.63 10.38
C SER A 55 -8.72 -6.80 11.01
N ILE A 56 -9.27 -5.70 11.51
CA ILE A 56 -10.65 -5.65 12.03
C ILE A 56 -11.70 -5.73 10.92
N LEU A 57 -11.33 -5.41 9.67
CA LEU A 57 -12.20 -5.41 8.49
C LEU A 57 -11.46 -5.95 7.28
N GLY A 58 -12.22 -6.38 6.27
CA GLY A 58 -11.69 -6.91 5.02
C GLY A 58 -11.20 -8.35 5.12
N ASP A 59 -10.38 -8.75 4.18
CA ASP A 59 -9.93 -10.14 3.98
C ASP A 59 -8.61 -10.48 4.68
N SER A 60 -7.95 -9.50 5.25
CA SER A 60 -6.59 -9.61 5.83
C SER A 60 -5.55 -10.15 4.85
N LYS A 61 -5.72 -9.86 3.55
CA LYS A 61 -4.78 -10.24 2.50
C LYS A 61 -3.89 -9.07 2.09
N ILE A 62 -2.67 -9.41 1.66
CA ILE A 62 -1.75 -8.51 0.98
C ILE A 62 -1.49 -9.08 -0.41
N THR A 63 -1.74 -8.26 -1.42
CA THR A 63 -1.40 -8.55 -2.82
C THR A 63 -0.10 -7.85 -3.17
N ILE A 64 0.87 -8.60 -3.68
CA ILE A 64 2.20 -8.08 -4.05
C ILE A 64 2.42 -8.39 -5.52
N LEU A 65 2.60 -7.35 -6.32
CA LEU A 65 2.92 -7.46 -7.74
C LEU A 65 4.39 -7.04 -7.92
N LYS A 66 5.25 -7.97 -8.35
CA LYS A 66 6.64 -7.72 -8.73
C LYS A 66 6.74 -7.50 -10.23
N ILE A 67 7.40 -6.43 -10.65
CA ILE A 67 7.61 -6.05 -12.04
C ILE A 67 9.11 -5.84 -12.30
N GLU A 68 9.65 -6.48 -13.34
CA GLU A 68 10.99 -6.25 -13.82
C GLU A 68 10.99 -5.12 -14.87
N PRO A 69 11.49 -3.90 -14.56
CA PRO A 69 11.28 -2.73 -15.41
C PRO A 69 11.85 -2.83 -16.84
N LYS A 70 12.84 -3.71 -17.05
CA LYS A 70 13.45 -3.89 -18.37
C LYS A 70 12.48 -4.36 -19.47
N TYR A 71 11.34 -5.00 -19.08
CA TYR A 71 10.36 -5.52 -20.02
C TYR A 71 9.16 -4.60 -20.25
N PHE A 72 9.11 -3.45 -19.59
CA PHE A 72 7.91 -2.59 -19.57
C PHE A 72 8.25 -1.12 -19.82
N ASP A 73 7.28 -0.43 -20.40
CA ASP A 73 7.21 1.02 -20.45
C ASP A 73 6.27 1.53 -19.34
N PHE A 74 6.67 2.62 -18.70
CA PHE A 74 5.96 3.27 -17.62
C PHE A 74 5.50 4.65 -18.06
N GLN A 75 4.26 5.02 -17.77
CA GLN A 75 3.72 6.34 -18.12
C GLN A 75 2.84 6.88 -17.00
N LEU A 76 3.02 8.16 -16.69
CA LEU A 76 2.10 8.91 -15.84
C LEU A 76 1.00 9.51 -16.70
N TYR A 77 -0.26 9.20 -16.37
CA TYR A 77 -1.46 9.78 -16.98
C TYR A 77 -2.16 10.66 -15.96
N THR A 78 -2.56 11.88 -16.35
CA THR A 78 -3.19 12.85 -15.44
C THR A 78 -4.50 13.40 -16.01
N ALA A 79 -5.51 13.55 -15.17
CA ALA A 79 -6.79 14.14 -15.57
C ALA A 79 -6.66 15.61 -15.99
N THR A 80 -5.62 16.32 -15.55
CA THR A 80 -5.34 17.70 -15.99
C THR A 80 -4.88 17.76 -17.43
N GLU A 81 -4.19 16.74 -17.92
CA GLU A 81 -3.75 16.61 -19.32
C GLU A 81 -4.91 16.10 -20.22
N TYR A 82 -5.59 15.03 -19.77
CA TYR A 82 -6.65 14.36 -20.53
C TYR A 82 -8.06 14.89 -20.22
N ARG A 83 -8.18 15.89 -19.35
CA ARG A 83 -9.42 16.61 -18.97
C ARG A 83 -10.53 15.71 -18.43
N LYS A 84 -10.21 14.50 -17.93
CA LYS A 84 -11.18 13.53 -17.42
C LYS A 84 -10.56 12.59 -16.42
N LYS A 85 -11.20 12.44 -15.25
CA LYS A 85 -10.93 11.32 -14.34
C LYS A 85 -11.53 10.04 -14.92
N LYS A 86 -10.84 8.92 -14.75
CA LYS A 86 -11.24 7.59 -15.21
C LYS A 86 -11.01 6.58 -14.10
N THR A 87 -11.74 5.46 -14.10
CA THR A 87 -11.38 4.29 -13.31
C THR A 87 -10.09 3.67 -13.84
N VAL A 88 -9.44 2.80 -13.06
CA VAL A 88 -8.23 2.10 -13.53
C VAL A 88 -8.50 1.27 -14.78
N CYS A 89 -9.68 0.65 -14.90
CA CYS A 89 -10.11 -0.08 -16.10
C CYS A 89 -10.25 0.86 -17.30
N GLU A 90 -10.94 2.00 -17.14
CA GLU A 90 -11.11 2.98 -18.22
C GLU A 90 -9.76 3.59 -18.67
N TRP A 91 -8.78 3.76 -17.75
CA TRP A 91 -7.42 4.17 -18.10
C TRP A 91 -6.71 3.06 -18.90
N ALA A 92 -6.82 1.79 -18.44
CA ALA A 92 -6.23 0.65 -19.11
C ALA A 92 -6.74 0.50 -20.54
N ASP A 93 -8.06 0.53 -20.74
CA ASP A 93 -8.69 0.43 -22.05
C ASP A 93 -8.30 1.58 -22.99
N THR A 94 -8.26 2.82 -22.44
CA THR A 94 -7.94 4.01 -23.25
C THR A 94 -6.54 3.95 -23.85
N PHE A 95 -5.56 3.38 -23.12
CA PHE A 95 -4.13 3.42 -23.50
C PHE A 95 -3.53 2.01 -23.75
N ALA A 96 -4.37 0.97 -23.75
CA ALA A 96 -3.95 -0.43 -23.89
C ALA A 96 -2.86 -0.82 -22.89
N LEU A 97 -3.12 -0.59 -21.58
CA LEU A 97 -2.18 -0.83 -20.49
C LEU A 97 -2.37 -2.21 -19.88
N ASN A 98 -1.27 -2.84 -19.49
CA ASN A 98 -1.29 -4.12 -18.79
C ASN A 98 -1.50 -3.99 -17.28
N VAL A 99 -0.98 -2.90 -16.68
CA VAL A 99 -1.14 -2.61 -15.26
C VAL A 99 -1.46 -1.12 -15.07
N VAL A 100 -2.41 -0.81 -14.19
CA VAL A 100 -2.79 0.56 -13.83
C VAL A 100 -3.00 0.68 -12.33
N MET A 101 -2.48 1.75 -11.75
CA MET A 101 -2.60 2.04 -10.33
C MET A 101 -2.55 3.53 -10.02
N ASN A 102 -2.86 3.91 -8.79
CA ASN A 102 -2.72 5.28 -8.31
C ASN A 102 -1.29 5.81 -8.52
N ALA A 103 -1.18 7.10 -8.86
CA ALA A 103 0.11 7.79 -8.98
C ALA A 103 0.46 8.68 -7.77
N GLY A 104 -0.43 8.79 -6.79
CA GLY A 104 -0.29 9.60 -5.59
C GLY A 104 -1.60 10.26 -5.17
N MET A 105 -1.61 10.79 -3.96
CA MET A 105 -2.75 11.47 -3.35
C MET A 105 -3.04 12.80 -4.05
N TYR A 106 -4.31 13.14 -4.14
CA TYR A 106 -4.77 14.39 -4.75
C TYR A 106 -5.45 15.34 -3.75
N GLU A 107 -5.61 16.60 -4.13
CA GLU A 107 -6.25 17.61 -3.30
C GLU A 107 -7.77 17.41 -3.24
N LEU A 108 -8.35 17.57 -2.05
CA LEU A 108 -9.80 17.42 -1.86
C LEU A 108 -10.59 18.56 -2.55
N THR A 109 -10.03 19.77 -2.55
CA THR A 109 -10.69 20.96 -3.15
C THR A 109 -10.62 20.98 -4.66
N ASN A 110 -9.52 20.47 -5.22
CA ASN A 110 -9.35 20.24 -6.65
C ASN A 110 -8.92 18.80 -6.89
N GLY A 111 -9.90 17.93 -6.97
CA GLY A 111 -9.65 16.50 -7.10
C GLY A 111 -8.94 16.06 -8.39
N MET A 112 -8.29 16.95 -9.14
CA MET A 112 -7.44 16.63 -10.29
C MET A 112 -5.97 16.89 -10.03
N ILE A 113 -5.64 17.68 -9.00
CA ILE A 113 -4.28 18.12 -8.68
C ILE A 113 -3.65 17.19 -7.65
N ASN A 114 -2.47 16.67 -7.93
CA ASN A 114 -1.67 15.92 -6.95
C ASN A 114 -1.31 16.80 -5.74
N ARG A 115 -1.24 16.22 -4.55
CA ARG A 115 -0.89 16.98 -3.32
C ARG A 115 0.58 17.38 -3.23
N GLY A 116 1.45 16.82 -4.06
CA GLY A 116 2.84 17.14 -4.20
C GLY A 116 3.20 17.47 -5.64
N TYR A 117 4.48 17.74 -5.90
CA TYR A 117 4.99 17.98 -7.24
C TYR A 117 4.66 16.80 -8.16
N MET A 118 4.12 17.11 -9.36
CA MET A 118 3.82 16.09 -10.36
C MET A 118 3.96 16.67 -11.76
N LYS A 119 4.78 16.02 -12.57
CA LYS A 119 5.10 16.43 -13.93
C LYS A 119 5.25 15.20 -14.83
N THR A 120 4.78 15.28 -16.06
CA THR A 120 5.08 14.32 -17.12
C THR A 120 5.51 15.08 -18.38
N PHE A 121 6.74 14.90 -18.83
CA PHE A 121 7.38 15.66 -19.90
C PHE A 121 7.20 17.20 -19.72
N ASN A 122 6.42 17.84 -20.59
CA ASN A 122 6.17 19.29 -20.54
C ASN A 122 4.89 19.66 -19.79
N HIS A 123 4.08 18.65 -19.36
CA HIS A 123 2.84 18.88 -18.63
C HIS A 123 3.07 18.86 -17.11
N TYR A 124 2.65 19.92 -16.44
CA TYR A 124 2.64 20.01 -14.98
C TYR A 124 1.22 19.81 -14.44
N ASN A 125 1.01 18.69 -13.73
CA ASN A 125 -0.21 18.50 -12.94
C ASN A 125 -0.15 19.40 -11.69
N ASN A 126 0.99 19.40 -10.98
CA ASN A 126 1.28 20.33 -9.88
C ASN A 126 2.76 20.71 -9.89
N SER A 127 3.05 22.01 -10.00
CA SER A 127 4.42 22.53 -9.96
C SER A 127 4.95 22.80 -8.53
N LYS A 128 4.10 22.65 -7.50
CA LYS A 128 4.45 22.94 -6.11
C LYS A 128 4.94 21.70 -5.38
N PHE A 129 6.06 21.83 -4.70
CA PHE A 129 6.53 20.81 -3.77
C PHE A 129 5.72 20.80 -2.48
N ASN A 130 5.38 19.59 -2.02
CA ASN A 130 4.91 19.40 -0.66
C ASN A 130 6.12 19.13 0.26
N PRO A 131 6.44 19.99 1.23
CA PRO A 131 7.63 19.83 2.05
C PRO A 131 7.57 18.60 2.98
N ALA A 132 6.38 18.06 3.24
CA ALA A 132 6.22 16.84 4.02
C ALA A 132 6.47 15.56 3.20
N TYR A 133 6.46 15.65 1.86
CA TYR A 133 6.64 14.52 0.97
C TYR A 133 8.11 14.41 0.54
N LYS A 134 8.78 13.34 0.97
CA LYS A 134 10.22 13.16 0.77
C LYS A 134 10.56 12.02 -0.21
N ALA A 135 9.55 11.41 -0.85
CA ALA A 135 9.77 10.43 -1.91
C ALA A 135 9.28 10.96 -3.26
N MET A 136 9.88 10.46 -4.33
CA MET A 136 9.56 10.83 -5.69
C MET A 136 9.63 9.60 -6.59
N ILE A 137 8.52 9.20 -7.23
CA ILE A 137 8.59 8.28 -8.36
C ILE A 137 9.10 9.08 -9.56
N ALA A 138 10.12 8.53 -10.24
CA ALA A 138 10.73 9.12 -11.42
C ALA A 138 10.70 8.11 -12.58
N MET A 139 10.33 8.57 -13.77
CA MET A 139 10.18 7.75 -14.97
C MET A 139 10.71 8.50 -16.19
N HIS A 140 10.96 7.78 -17.29
CA HIS A 140 11.51 8.32 -18.53
C HIS A 140 12.89 8.97 -18.29
N PRO A 141 13.92 8.14 -18.05
CA PRO A 141 15.28 8.62 -17.84
C PRO A 141 15.76 9.38 -19.08
N LYS A 142 16.47 10.49 -18.85
CA LYS A 142 17.10 11.27 -19.93
C LYS A 142 18.40 10.64 -20.40
N ASP A 143 18.98 9.78 -19.56
CA ASP A 143 20.23 9.07 -19.83
C ASP A 143 20.02 7.58 -19.53
N SER A 144 20.60 6.73 -20.37
CA SER A 144 20.54 5.27 -20.24
C SER A 144 21.22 4.70 -18.98
N SER A 145 22.02 5.51 -18.29
CA SER A 145 22.60 5.16 -16.99
C SER A 145 21.57 5.12 -15.85
N ASN A 146 20.40 5.74 -16.04
CA ASN A 146 19.32 5.74 -15.08
C ASN A 146 18.31 4.63 -15.38
N HIS A 147 17.68 4.09 -14.31
CA HIS A 147 16.65 3.06 -14.43
C HIS A 147 15.37 3.61 -15.09
N ALA A 148 14.64 2.75 -15.82
CA ALA A 148 13.37 3.12 -16.49
C ALA A 148 12.34 3.73 -15.54
N ILE A 149 12.31 3.25 -14.31
CA ILE A 149 11.55 3.79 -13.17
C ILE A 149 12.46 3.77 -11.94
N ASN A 150 12.31 4.77 -11.08
CA ASN A 150 13.03 4.85 -9.80
C ASN A 150 12.14 5.46 -8.71
N ILE A 151 12.43 5.17 -7.45
CA ILE A 151 11.86 5.83 -6.28
C ILE A 151 13.00 6.55 -5.58
N LEU A 152 13.03 7.86 -5.73
CA LEU A 152 14.07 8.73 -5.17
C LEU A 152 13.70 9.15 -3.77
N ASP A 153 14.65 9.07 -2.84
CA ASP A 153 14.54 9.65 -1.50
C ASP A 153 15.19 11.02 -1.47
N LEU A 154 14.37 12.08 -1.36
CA LEU A 154 14.84 13.47 -1.38
C LEU A 154 15.60 13.89 -0.11
N GLN A 155 15.80 13.00 0.86
CA GLN A 155 16.72 13.22 1.96
C GLN A 155 18.10 12.57 1.74
N CYS A 156 18.16 11.59 0.85
CA CYS A 156 19.41 10.96 0.45
C CYS A 156 20.02 11.65 -0.77
N GLU A 157 19.18 12.14 -1.69
CA GLU A 157 19.59 12.87 -2.88
C GLU A 157 18.80 14.19 -2.99
N ALA A 158 19.52 15.31 -3.01
CA ALA A 158 18.87 16.63 -3.13
C ALA A 158 18.13 16.77 -4.47
N TRP A 159 16.97 17.45 -4.47
CA TRP A 159 16.17 17.65 -5.68
C TRP A 159 16.96 18.25 -6.83
N GLU A 160 17.84 19.19 -6.55
CA GLU A 160 18.69 19.86 -7.54
C GLU A 160 19.58 18.88 -8.32
N GLN A 161 19.97 17.78 -7.67
CA GLN A 161 20.81 16.73 -8.28
C GLN A 161 20.00 15.75 -9.15
N VAL A 162 18.73 15.52 -8.80
CA VAL A 162 17.89 14.51 -9.46
C VAL A 162 16.87 15.09 -10.43
N SER A 163 16.56 16.39 -10.36
CA SER A 163 15.51 17.07 -11.15
C SER A 163 15.71 17.01 -12.66
N ASN A 164 16.96 16.81 -13.10
CA ASN A 164 17.33 16.71 -14.51
C ASN A 164 17.55 15.28 -15.02
N ARG A 165 17.40 14.25 -14.16
CA ARG A 165 17.65 12.85 -14.56
C ARG A 165 16.49 12.21 -15.32
N TYR A 166 15.27 12.71 -15.12
CA TYR A 166 14.04 12.12 -15.69
C TYR A 166 13.15 13.19 -16.33
N HIS A 167 12.23 12.76 -17.16
CA HIS A 167 11.20 13.64 -17.74
C HIS A 167 9.92 13.66 -16.91
N THR A 168 9.66 12.64 -16.08
CA THR A 168 8.42 12.44 -15.35
C THR A 168 8.71 12.21 -13.89
N TYR A 169 7.93 12.88 -13.02
CA TYR A 169 8.05 12.81 -11.58
C TYR A 169 6.68 12.86 -10.90
N ALA A 170 6.49 12.08 -9.85
CA ALA A 170 5.32 12.13 -8.96
C ALA A 170 5.78 12.08 -7.50
N GLN A 171 5.58 13.16 -6.75
CA GLN A 171 5.95 13.28 -5.36
C GLN A 171 4.93 12.62 -4.45
N GLY A 172 5.41 11.90 -3.44
CA GLY A 172 4.59 11.23 -2.44
C GLY A 172 5.28 11.08 -1.08
N MET A 173 4.58 10.46 -0.15
CA MET A 173 5.09 10.24 1.20
C MET A 173 6.01 9.01 1.23
N ARG A 174 7.18 9.18 1.85
CA ARG A 174 8.18 8.14 2.03
C ARG A 174 7.75 7.17 3.13
N MET A 175 7.93 5.86 2.94
CA MET A 175 7.67 4.81 3.92
C MET A 175 8.94 4.07 4.37
N ILE A 176 9.79 3.70 3.44
CA ILE A 176 11.12 3.12 3.68
C ILE A 176 12.12 4.02 2.98
N ASP A 177 13.24 4.29 3.63
CA ASP A 177 14.27 5.18 3.09
C ASP A 177 15.24 4.46 2.14
N CYS A 178 16.19 5.24 1.58
CA CYS A 178 17.21 4.74 0.65
C CYS A 178 18.18 3.71 1.26
N SER A 179 18.17 3.53 2.58
CA SER A 179 18.99 2.54 3.31
C SER A 179 18.14 1.34 3.76
N GLY A 180 16.89 1.24 3.31
CA GLY A 180 15.97 0.18 3.73
C GLY A 180 15.46 0.35 5.17
N GLN A 181 15.58 1.54 5.75
CA GLN A 181 15.15 1.76 7.14
C GLN A 181 13.70 2.27 7.22
N PRO A 182 12.94 1.82 8.24
CA PRO A 182 11.56 2.25 8.44
C PRO A 182 11.49 3.74 8.79
N LEU A 183 10.47 4.38 8.29
CA LEU A 183 10.15 5.74 8.70
C LEU A 183 8.96 5.71 9.65
N GLY A 184 9.16 6.23 10.84
CA GLY A 184 8.09 6.42 11.81
C GLY A 184 7.08 7.46 11.31
N TRP A 185 5.87 7.02 11.04
CA TRP A 185 4.74 7.93 10.80
C TRP A 185 4.15 8.34 12.13
N ASN A 186 3.68 9.61 12.20
CA ASN A 186 3.09 10.14 13.42
C ASN A 186 2.05 9.18 14.01
N LYS A 187 2.01 9.11 15.35
CA LYS A 187 1.25 8.17 16.20
C LYS A 187 -0.28 8.23 16.06
N ARG A 188 -0.82 8.79 14.98
CA ARG A 188 -2.25 8.68 14.69
C ARG A 188 -2.52 7.23 14.33
N ASN A 189 -3.38 6.57 15.09
CA ASN A 189 -3.88 5.21 14.82
C ASN A 189 -4.78 5.16 13.57
N GLN A 190 -4.56 6.07 12.63
CA GLN A 190 -5.31 6.07 11.37
C GLN A 190 -4.87 4.88 10.54
N SER A 191 -5.84 4.09 10.13
CA SER A 191 -5.67 2.95 9.25
C SER A 191 -6.48 3.13 7.98
N CYS A 192 -6.01 2.53 6.90
CA CYS A 192 -6.71 2.56 5.61
C CYS A 192 -6.38 1.32 4.76
N SER A 193 -7.24 1.02 3.80
CA SER A 193 -6.82 0.29 2.61
C SER A 193 -5.67 1.07 1.98
N MET A 194 -4.66 0.43 1.43
CA MET A 194 -3.53 1.19 0.88
C MET A 194 -2.81 0.50 -0.27
N LEU A 195 -2.17 1.34 -1.07
CA LEU A 195 -1.24 0.96 -2.12
C LEU A 195 0.10 1.65 -1.90
N VAL A 196 1.16 0.85 -1.97
CA VAL A 196 2.54 1.28 -1.80
C VAL A 196 3.33 0.83 -3.03
N ALA A 197 4.28 1.63 -3.47
CA ALA A 197 5.32 1.20 -4.40
C ALA A 197 6.66 1.12 -3.68
N ALA A 198 7.47 0.10 -3.99
CA ALA A 198 8.81 -0.08 -3.43
C ALA A 198 9.77 -0.63 -4.50
N LEU A 199 11.06 -0.50 -4.27
CA LEU A 199 12.10 -1.14 -5.08
C LEU A 199 12.85 -2.17 -4.24
N ASP A 200 13.45 -3.18 -4.89
CA ASP A 200 14.49 -4.02 -4.30
C ASP A 200 15.89 -3.57 -4.75
N ASN A 201 16.93 -4.24 -4.24
CA ASN A 201 18.33 -3.96 -4.58
C ASN A 201 18.68 -4.21 -6.06
N GLU A 202 17.84 -4.98 -6.77
CA GLU A 202 17.96 -5.22 -8.22
C GLU A 202 17.15 -4.21 -9.05
N ASN A 203 16.53 -3.22 -8.40
CA ASN A 203 15.62 -2.24 -8.98
C ASN A 203 14.36 -2.88 -9.61
N ASN A 204 13.92 -4.04 -9.13
CA ASN A 204 12.58 -4.51 -9.45
C ASN A 204 11.56 -3.66 -8.69
N LEU A 205 10.45 -3.38 -9.36
CA LEU A 205 9.36 -2.59 -8.80
C LEU A 205 8.33 -3.51 -8.13
N TYR A 206 7.92 -3.16 -6.94
CA TYR A 206 6.87 -3.84 -6.19
C TYR A 206 5.69 -2.91 -5.97
N TYR A 207 4.48 -3.40 -6.26
CA TYR A 207 3.25 -2.78 -5.82
C TYR A 207 2.61 -3.66 -4.75
N ILE A 208 2.36 -3.07 -3.59
CA ILE A 208 1.88 -3.75 -2.40
C ILE A 208 0.53 -3.15 -2.05
N PHE A 209 -0.52 -3.96 -2.22
CA PHE A 209 -1.91 -3.56 -2.02
C PHE A 209 -2.50 -4.31 -0.82
N SER A 210 -3.26 -3.60 0.02
CA SER A 210 -4.16 -4.18 1.01
C SER A 210 -5.53 -3.52 0.96
N ARG A 211 -6.60 -4.33 0.83
CA ARG A 211 -7.97 -3.86 1.03
C ARG A 211 -8.25 -3.64 2.52
N SER A 212 -7.78 -4.57 3.34
CA SER A 212 -7.90 -4.49 4.78
C SER A 212 -7.16 -3.29 5.34
N PRO A 213 -7.77 -2.55 6.32
CA PRO A 213 -7.14 -1.36 6.86
C PRO A 213 -5.98 -1.71 7.79
N TYR A 214 -4.82 -1.13 7.49
CA TYR A 214 -3.63 -1.12 8.33
C TYR A 214 -3.13 0.30 8.52
N THR A 215 -2.44 0.54 9.65
CA THR A 215 -1.69 1.79 9.80
C THR A 215 -0.46 1.77 8.90
N HIS A 216 0.07 2.94 8.55
CA HIS A 216 1.30 3.03 7.74
C HIS A 216 2.47 2.31 8.42
N ASN A 217 2.59 2.42 9.76
CA ASN A 217 3.64 1.74 10.52
C ASN A 217 3.48 0.20 10.49
N GLN A 218 2.25 -0.33 10.52
CA GLN A 218 2.03 -1.77 10.34
C GLN A 218 2.43 -2.23 8.95
N MET A 219 2.05 -1.49 7.90
CA MET A 219 2.43 -1.84 6.53
C MET A 219 3.95 -1.76 6.34
N ILE A 220 4.63 -0.77 6.92
CA ILE A 220 6.10 -0.69 6.90
C ILE A 220 6.71 -1.93 7.57
N SER A 221 6.21 -2.32 8.76
CA SER A 221 6.68 -3.53 9.43
C SER A 221 6.46 -4.77 8.55
N PHE A 222 5.29 -4.93 7.93
CA PHE A 222 5.02 -6.05 7.04
C PHE A 222 5.99 -6.11 5.85
N MET A 223 6.27 -4.95 5.23
CA MET A 223 7.21 -4.86 4.10
C MET A 223 8.63 -5.25 4.47
N LEU A 224 9.07 -4.90 5.68
CA LEU A 224 10.41 -5.27 6.18
C LEU A 224 10.51 -6.75 6.56
N ASP A 225 9.39 -7.39 6.90
CA ASP A 225 9.32 -8.82 7.20
C ASP A 225 9.20 -9.69 5.93
N PHE A 226 9.01 -9.11 4.74
CA PHE A 226 8.95 -9.87 3.50
C PHE A 226 10.31 -10.50 3.15
N PRO A 227 10.33 -11.68 2.49
CA PRO A 227 11.57 -12.39 2.15
C PRO A 227 12.27 -11.79 0.91
N PHE A 228 12.10 -10.50 0.66
CA PHE A 228 12.77 -9.73 -0.39
C PHE A 228 13.18 -8.38 0.17
N GLU A 229 14.41 -8.00 -0.12
CA GLU A 229 15.05 -6.81 0.44
C GLU A 229 14.51 -5.54 -0.23
N LEU A 230 13.43 -4.99 0.33
CA LEU A 230 12.85 -3.75 -0.15
C LEU A 230 13.66 -2.55 0.33
N THR A 231 13.95 -1.67 -0.61
CA THR A 231 14.50 -0.33 -0.37
C THR A 231 13.45 0.71 -0.74
N ASN A 232 13.74 1.98 -0.64
CA ASN A 232 12.89 3.08 -1.12
C ASN A 232 11.41 2.72 -1.32
N ALA A 233 10.56 2.96 -0.33
CA ALA A 233 9.13 2.75 -0.49
C ALA A 233 8.36 4.07 -0.37
N ILE A 234 7.34 4.22 -1.22
CA ILE A 234 6.47 5.38 -1.32
C ILE A 234 5.00 4.98 -1.20
N TYR A 235 4.26 5.70 -0.35
CA TYR A 235 2.82 5.58 -0.25
C TYR A 235 2.15 6.29 -1.43
N LEU A 236 1.25 5.59 -2.12
CA LEU A 236 0.55 6.10 -3.30
C LEU A 236 -0.85 6.59 -2.97
N GLU A 237 -1.66 5.76 -2.31
CA GLU A 237 -3.04 6.12 -1.99
C GLU A 237 -3.61 5.23 -0.89
N GLY A 238 -4.69 5.70 -0.23
CA GLY A 238 -5.47 4.98 0.76
C GLY A 238 -6.97 5.17 0.63
N GLY A 239 -7.72 4.31 1.31
CA GLY A 239 -9.18 4.36 1.31
C GLY A 239 -9.82 3.82 0.02
N PRO A 240 -11.05 4.25 -0.29
CA PRO A 240 -11.79 3.73 -1.45
C PRO A 240 -11.18 4.11 -2.80
N GLU A 241 -10.30 5.11 -2.86
CA GLU A 241 -9.55 5.50 -4.05
C GLU A 241 -8.44 4.51 -4.40
N THR A 242 -7.99 3.72 -3.44
CA THR A 242 -6.90 2.75 -3.66
C THR A 242 -7.29 1.74 -4.72
N SER A 243 -6.49 1.65 -5.79
CA SER A 243 -6.83 0.83 -6.95
C SER A 243 -5.59 0.21 -7.60
N LEU A 244 -5.70 -1.09 -7.91
CA LEU A 244 -4.73 -1.82 -8.72
C LEU A 244 -5.49 -2.66 -9.74
N TYR A 245 -5.17 -2.49 -11.00
CA TYR A 245 -5.72 -3.25 -12.13
C TYR A 245 -4.59 -3.90 -12.92
N VAL A 246 -4.74 -5.20 -13.23
CA VAL A 246 -3.81 -5.95 -14.06
C VAL A 246 -4.60 -6.68 -15.13
N CYS A 247 -4.20 -6.55 -16.40
CA CYS A 247 -4.78 -7.26 -17.53
C CYS A 247 -3.67 -7.82 -18.42
N ILE A 248 -3.47 -9.14 -18.38
CA ILE A 248 -2.39 -9.83 -19.10
C ILE A 248 -2.97 -11.11 -19.74
N GLY A 249 -3.09 -11.12 -21.07
CA GLY A 249 -3.79 -12.17 -21.77
C GLY A 249 -5.23 -12.28 -21.28
N GLU A 250 -5.63 -13.47 -20.83
CA GLU A 250 -6.94 -13.70 -20.23
C GLU A 250 -7.01 -13.44 -18.72
N THR A 251 -5.88 -13.13 -18.10
CA THR A 251 -5.83 -12.89 -16.65
C THR A 251 -6.17 -11.44 -16.34
N VAL A 252 -7.27 -11.23 -15.62
CA VAL A 252 -7.67 -9.93 -15.07
C VAL A 252 -7.62 -10.00 -13.55
N ILE A 253 -6.98 -9.03 -12.93
CA ILE A 253 -6.90 -8.86 -11.47
C ILE A 253 -7.36 -7.45 -11.11
N GLU A 254 -8.39 -7.38 -10.30
CA GLU A 254 -9.00 -6.15 -9.84
C GLU A 254 -8.88 -6.05 -8.32
N LYS A 255 -8.18 -5.04 -7.83
CA LYS A 255 -8.04 -4.77 -6.41
C LYS A 255 -8.47 -3.34 -6.12
N LEU A 256 -9.52 -3.20 -5.34
CA LEU A 256 -10.07 -1.91 -4.92
C LEU A 256 -10.05 -1.79 -3.39
N GLY A 257 -9.68 -0.62 -2.92
CA GLY A 257 -9.70 -0.29 -1.50
C GLY A 257 -11.10 0.08 -1.02
N SER A 258 -11.25 0.26 0.27
CA SER A 258 -12.51 0.65 0.87
C SER A 258 -12.29 1.59 2.06
N TYR A 259 -11.74 1.07 3.12
CA TYR A 259 -11.69 1.72 4.42
C TYR A 259 -10.64 2.84 4.50
N VAL A 260 -11.02 3.95 5.12
CA VAL A 260 -10.10 4.92 5.72
C VAL A 260 -10.71 5.48 7.00
N SER A 261 -9.94 5.49 8.11
CA SER A 261 -10.37 6.04 9.39
C SER A 261 -10.91 7.45 9.24
N ASP A 262 -11.97 7.76 9.98
CA ASP A 262 -12.60 9.08 10.09
C ASP A 262 -13.31 9.59 8.83
N THR A 263 -13.07 9.03 7.64
CA THR A 263 -13.67 9.52 6.39
C THR A 263 -14.53 8.48 5.68
N TYR A 264 -14.11 7.22 5.64
CA TYR A 264 -14.86 6.10 5.05
C TYR A 264 -14.68 4.83 5.92
N PRO A 265 -15.25 4.77 7.14
CA PRO A 265 -14.97 3.73 8.14
C PRO A 265 -15.77 2.44 7.90
N THR A 266 -15.87 2.00 6.64
CA THR A 266 -16.61 0.79 6.24
C THR A 266 -15.84 0.00 5.19
N ASP A 267 -16.20 -1.29 5.02
CA ASP A 267 -15.73 -2.12 3.91
C ASP A 267 -16.79 -2.24 2.78
N ALA A 268 -17.61 -1.21 2.61
CA ALA A 268 -18.76 -1.24 1.72
C ALA A 268 -18.45 -0.85 0.27
N ASN A 269 -17.22 -0.39 -0.05
CA ASN A 269 -16.88 -0.04 -1.43
C ASN A 269 -16.85 -1.27 -2.34
N GLN A 270 -17.63 -1.25 -3.44
CA GLN A 270 -17.76 -2.34 -4.39
C GLN A 270 -17.32 -1.96 -5.82
N THR A 271 -16.88 -0.71 -6.02
CA THR A 271 -16.55 -0.22 -7.36
C THR A 271 -15.27 0.61 -7.35
N PHE A 272 -14.55 0.60 -8.47
CA PHE A 272 -13.43 1.51 -8.64
C PHE A 272 -13.89 2.97 -8.71
N TRP A 273 -13.26 3.79 -7.91
CA TRP A 273 -13.45 5.24 -8.01
C TRP A 273 -12.66 5.82 -9.18
N ARG A 274 -13.14 6.96 -9.70
CA ARG A 274 -12.45 7.65 -10.79
C ARG A 274 -11.22 8.39 -10.28
N LEU A 275 -10.05 7.98 -10.75
CA LEU A 275 -8.76 8.51 -10.35
C LEU A 275 -8.32 9.65 -11.28
N PRO A 276 -7.74 10.73 -10.71
CA PRO A 276 -7.20 11.84 -11.49
C PRO A 276 -5.82 11.52 -12.09
N ASN A 277 -5.02 10.72 -11.39
CA ASN A 277 -3.62 10.48 -11.74
C ASN A 277 -3.31 8.99 -11.54
N VAL A 278 -2.77 8.37 -12.58
CA VAL A 278 -2.40 6.95 -12.54
C VAL A 278 -1.03 6.72 -13.18
N ILE A 279 -0.34 5.69 -12.70
CA ILE A 279 0.79 5.10 -13.41
C ILE A 279 0.25 3.95 -14.23
N GLY A 280 0.44 4.01 -15.53
CA GLY A 280 0.15 2.93 -16.47
C GLY A 280 1.42 2.22 -16.91
N ILE A 281 1.35 0.91 -17.05
CA ILE A 281 2.47 0.06 -17.43
C ILE A 281 2.06 -0.77 -18.63
N LYS A 282 2.93 -0.81 -19.64
CA LYS A 282 2.71 -1.54 -20.89
C LYS A 282 3.92 -2.42 -21.19
N ALA A 283 3.67 -3.67 -21.60
CA ALA A 283 4.75 -4.54 -22.06
C ALA A 283 5.41 -3.95 -23.30
N LYS A 284 6.74 -4.01 -23.34
CA LYS A 284 7.50 -3.65 -24.56
C LYS A 284 7.23 -4.69 -25.66
N PRO A 285 7.30 -4.28 -26.91
CA PRO A 285 7.12 -5.18 -28.04
C PRO A 285 8.08 -6.36 -28.04
#